data_e87900e52904119b064dfb36783086a5
#
_entry.id   e87900e52904119b064dfb36783086a5
#
_cell.length_a   1.000
_cell.length_b   1.000
_cell.length_c   1.000
_cell.angle_alpha   90.00
_cell.angle_beta   90.00
_cell.angle_gamma   90.00
#
_symmetry.space_group_name_H-M   'P 1'
#
loop_
_entity.id
_entity.type
_entity.pdbx_description
1 polymer ?
#
loop_
_entity_poly.entity_id
_entity_poly.type
_entity_poly.pdbx_seq_one_letter_code
_entity_poly.pdbx_strand_id
1 'polypeptide(L)'
;MDIQPFFTEEEKKQFFSKYKQLLRHLYSFLKKEDLSKMKELMKRVVALDCYGRDKNGINGLLRNIDTALIATVEIGLKRTSVIALLLYRPVMKKIITLDEVKTTFDADVTLIISRLLKTSDLYARNTAVDSENFHKLLFSFAEDVRVILIMIADRLCLMRLGKQLKNDEDRKRLATEVSYLYAPLAHRLGLYTIKSELEDLSLKYTDRKQYDFIKQKLNETKRSRDAYIAEFITPIKSKLEEAGLQFDIKGRTKSIHSINNKLKKQNIPFEDIYDLFAIRIILDTPYEKERSDCWQVYSIITDMYQPNPKRMKDWISIPKTNGYESLHITVMGPQNKWVEVQIRTRRMDE
;
A
#
# COMPACT_ATOMS: atom_id res chain seq x y z
N MET A 1 -0.32 23.94 33.52
CA MET A 1 -0.46 23.10 32.31
C MET A 1 -0.16 23.98 31.12
N ASP A 2 1.01 23.86 30.55
CA ASP A 2 1.36 24.59 29.33
C ASP A 2 0.48 24.06 28.19
N ILE A 3 -0.43 24.89 27.74
CA ILE A 3 -1.25 24.61 26.55
C ILE A 3 -0.28 24.65 25.37
N GLN A 4 0.18 23.48 24.94
CA GLN A 4 0.98 23.42 23.71
C GLN A 4 0.15 24.01 22.54
N PRO A 5 0.72 24.92 21.77
CA PRO A 5 0.02 25.50 20.64
C PRO A 5 -0.39 24.37 19.67
N PHE A 6 -1.59 24.47 19.13
CA PHE A 6 -2.16 23.46 18.22
C PHE A 6 -1.21 23.11 17.06
N PHE A 7 -0.53 24.13 16.50
CA PHE A 7 0.51 23.98 15.50
C PHE A 7 1.81 24.65 15.94
N THR A 8 2.92 23.93 15.79
CA THR A 8 4.24 24.57 15.74
C THR A 8 4.41 25.26 14.37
N GLU A 9 5.36 26.20 14.28
CA GLU A 9 5.66 26.84 12.98
C GLU A 9 6.15 25.84 11.92
N GLU A 10 6.86 24.81 12.35
CA GLU A 10 7.30 23.70 11.49
C GLU A 10 6.10 22.90 10.96
N GLU A 11 5.18 22.53 11.82
CA GLU A 11 3.96 21.80 11.46
C GLU A 11 3.07 22.61 10.51
N LYS A 12 2.97 23.92 10.69
CA LYS A 12 2.27 24.81 9.74
C LYS A 12 2.90 24.74 8.33
N LYS A 13 4.23 24.84 8.26
CA LYS A 13 4.95 24.74 6.98
C LYS A 13 4.73 23.38 6.32
N GLN A 14 4.84 22.30 7.09
CA GLN A 14 4.59 20.94 6.62
C GLN A 14 3.15 20.78 6.11
N PHE A 15 2.16 21.23 6.87
CA PHE A 15 0.76 21.18 6.46
C PHE A 15 0.52 21.89 5.14
N PHE A 16 0.97 23.14 4.99
CA PHE A 16 0.78 23.89 3.73
C PHE A 16 1.49 23.23 2.54
N SER A 17 2.68 22.68 2.75
CA SER A 17 3.41 21.95 1.71
C SER A 17 2.64 20.70 1.26
N LYS A 18 2.19 19.88 2.21
CA LYS A 18 1.44 18.65 1.94
C LYS A 18 0.05 18.94 1.35
N TYR A 19 -0.62 19.97 1.81
CA TYR A 19 -1.91 20.38 1.26
C TYR A 19 -1.78 20.84 -0.20
N LYS A 20 -0.75 21.63 -0.54
CA LYS A 20 -0.46 21.97 -1.94
C LYS A 20 -0.16 20.72 -2.79
N GLN A 21 0.60 19.79 -2.25
CA GLN A 21 0.89 18.53 -2.94
C GLN A 21 -0.40 17.77 -3.21
N LEU A 22 -1.27 17.61 -2.22
CA LEU A 22 -2.57 16.95 -2.34
C LEU A 22 -3.43 17.59 -3.43
N LEU A 23 -3.53 18.93 -3.42
CA LEU A 23 -4.31 19.66 -4.42
C LEU A 23 -3.77 19.46 -5.85
N ARG A 24 -2.43 19.39 -6.04
CA ARG A 24 -1.84 19.10 -7.36
C ARG A 24 -2.27 17.74 -7.89
N HIS A 25 -2.28 16.71 -7.06
CA HIS A 25 -2.71 15.38 -7.46
C HIS A 25 -4.22 15.27 -7.73
N LEU A 26 -5.02 16.11 -7.06
CA LEU A 26 -6.47 16.11 -7.22
C LEU A 26 -6.98 17.06 -8.30
N TYR A 27 -6.15 17.98 -8.78
CA TYR A 27 -6.58 19.12 -9.60
C TYR A 27 -7.45 18.74 -10.80
N SER A 28 -7.08 17.68 -11.52
CA SER A 28 -7.83 17.19 -12.68
C SER A 28 -9.19 16.54 -12.33
N PHE A 29 -9.41 16.23 -11.06
CA PHE A 29 -10.64 15.57 -10.56
C PHE A 29 -11.55 16.52 -9.79
N LEU A 30 -11.07 17.71 -9.41
CA LEU A 30 -11.83 18.70 -8.66
C LEU A 30 -12.78 19.49 -9.59
N LYS A 31 -13.97 19.82 -9.06
CA LYS A 31 -14.86 20.79 -9.68
C LYS A 31 -14.33 22.21 -9.42
N LYS A 32 -14.66 23.17 -10.30
CA LYS A 32 -14.19 24.57 -10.18
C LYS A 32 -14.40 25.18 -8.79
N GLU A 33 -15.53 24.83 -8.16
CA GLU A 33 -15.94 25.40 -6.86
C GLU A 33 -15.31 24.67 -5.66
N ASP A 34 -14.80 23.43 -5.84
CA ASP A 34 -14.30 22.62 -4.73
C ASP A 34 -13.14 23.32 -4.01
N LEU A 35 -12.24 23.97 -4.75
CA LEU A 35 -11.07 24.63 -4.16
C LEU A 35 -11.47 25.75 -3.18
N SER A 36 -12.44 26.58 -3.55
CA SER A 36 -12.92 27.67 -2.68
C SER A 36 -13.68 27.12 -1.47
N LYS A 37 -14.56 26.15 -1.68
CA LYS A 37 -15.34 25.48 -0.64
C LYS A 37 -14.45 24.74 0.35
N MET A 38 -13.48 23.97 -0.14
CA MET A 38 -12.49 23.29 0.70
C MET A 38 -11.65 24.29 1.50
N LYS A 39 -11.20 25.37 0.88
CA LYS A 39 -10.41 26.41 1.56
C LYS A 39 -11.18 27.06 2.71
N GLU A 40 -12.45 27.35 2.53
CA GLU A 40 -13.31 27.95 3.54
C GLU A 40 -13.52 26.97 4.71
N LEU A 41 -13.92 25.74 4.41
CA LEU A 41 -14.12 24.71 5.45
C LEU A 41 -12.82 24.37 6.18
N MET A 42 -11.70 24.28 5.50
CA MET A 42 -10.41 24.02 6.15
C MET A 42 -9.96 25.14 7.07
N LYS A 43 -10.21 26.41 6.72
CA LYS A 43 -9.97 27.55 7.62
C LYS A 43 -10.78 27.40 8.92
N ARG A 44 -12.08 27.06 8.81
CA ARG A 44 -12.97 26.83 9.95
C ARG A 44 -12.52 25.64 10.82
N VAL A 45 -12.16 24.55 10.17
CA VAL A 45 -11.65 23.32 10.81
C VAL A 45 -10.37 23.58 11.59
N VAL A 46 -9.44 24.35 11.02
CA VAL A 46 -8.19 24.72 11.67
C VAL A 46 -8.44 25.67 12.84
N ALA A 47 -9.30 26.67 12.67
CA ALA A 47 -9.61 27.66 13.71
C ALA A 47 -10.27 27.05 14.94
N LEU A 48 -11.04 25.96 14.77
CA LEU A 48 -11.79 25.29 15.85
C LEU A 48 -11.06 24.09 16.44
N ASP A 49 -9.80 23.87 16.08
CA ASP A 49 -8.99 22.71 16.54
C ASP A 49 -9.73 21.36 16.49
N CYS A 50 -10.38 21.09 15.35
CA CYS A 50 -11.19 19.87 15.19
C CYS A 50 -10.41 18.59 15.35
N TYR A 51 -9.12 18.61 15.12
CA TYR A 51 -8.29 17.41 15.06
C TYR A 51 -7.49 17.17 16.34
N GLY A 52 -7.06 18.21 17.05
CA GLY A 52 -6.28 18.11 18.28
C GLY A 52 -4.99 17.30 18.12
N ARG A 53 -4.44 16.94 19.26
CA ARG A 53 -3.34 15.96 19.36
C ARG A 53 -3.85 14.70 20.04
N ASP A 54 -3.36 13.55 19.61
CA ASP A 54 -3.65 12.29 20.29
C ASP A 54 -2.83 12.15 21.60
N LYS A 55 -3.04 11.04 22.33
CA LYS A 55 -2.28 10.74 23.56
C LYS A 55 -0.77 10.65 23.37
N ASN A 56 -0.30 10.46 22.16
CA ASN A 56 1.13 10.40 21.81
C ASN A 56 1.70 11.76 21.40
N GLY A 57 0.84 12.79 21.27
CA GLY A 57 1.20 14.12 20.82
C GLY A 57 1.21 14.29 19.29
N ILE A 58 0.72 13.29 18.54
CA ILE A 58 0.62 13.35 17.08
C ILE A 58 -0.47 14.37 16.70
N ASN A 59 -0.11 15.33 15.86
CA ASN A 59 -1.05 16.31 15.34
C ASN A 59 -2.07 15.63 14.41
N GLY A 60 -3.34 15.68 14.78
CA GLY A 60 -4.39 14.97 14.07
C GLY A 60 -4.65 15.49 12.65
N LEU A 61 -4.45 16.80 12.40
CA LEU A 61 -4.62 17.37 11.06
C LEU A 61 -3.46 16.99 10.13
N LEU A 62 -2.21 16.99 10.62
CA LEU A 62 -1.07 16.49 9.85
C LEU A 62 -1.22 15.02 9.51
N ARG A 63 -1.64 14.20 10.48
CA ARG A 63 -1.94 12.80 10.20
C ARG A 63 -3.04 12.65 9.15
N ASN A 64 -4.09 13.46 9.22
CA ASN A 64 -5.19 13.40 8.26
C ASN A 64 -4.75 13.76 6.83
N ILE A 65 -3.91 14.79 6.67
CA ILE A 65 -3.37 15.17 5.35
C ILE A 65 -2.41 14.10 4.80
N ASP A 66 -1.61 13.47 5.66
CA ASP A 66 -0.75 12.35 5.26
C ASP A 66 -1.57 11.13 4.82
N THR A 67 -2.64 10.82 5.53
CA THR A 67 -3.59 9.78 5.13
C THR A 67 -4.23 10.11 3.77
N ALA A 68 -4.60 11.37 3.54
CA ALA A 68 -5.17 11.81 2.27
C ALA A 68 -4.16 11.69 1.11
N LEU A 69 -2.87 11.98 1.35
CA LEU A 69 -1.81 11.77 0.36
C LEU A 69 -1.62 10.29 0.04
N ILE A 70 -1.58 9.40 1.04
CA ILE A 70 -1.52 7.95 0.82
C ILE A 70 -2.73 7.49 0.00
N ALA A 71 -3.94 7.92 0.39
CA ALA A 71 -5.17 7.57 -0.30
C ALA A 71 -5.17 8.00 -1.78
N THR A 72 -4.61 9.18 -2.07
CA THR A 72 -4.59 9.75 -3.43
C THR A 72 -3.45 9.19 -4.27
N VAL A 73 -2.22 9.22 -3.74
CA VAL A 73 -1.00 8.94 -4.51
C VAL A 73 -0.69 7.46 -4.58
N GLU A 74 -0.90 6.72 -3.48
CA GLU A 74 -0.51 5.31 -3.41
C GLU A 74 -1.68 4.36 -3.69
N ILE A 75 -2.93 4.75 -3.36
CA ILE A 75 -4.13 3.95 -3.57
C ILE A 75 -4.89 4.37 -4.83
N GLY A 76 -4.80 5.66 -5.23
CA GLY A 76 -5.50 6.19 -6.40
C GLY A 76 -6.93 6.67 -6.13
N LEU A 77 -7.29 6.93 -4.87
CA LEU A 77 -8.57 7.53 -4.53
C LEU A 77 -8.64 8.99 -5.01
N LYS A 78 -9.83 9.40 -5.45
CA LYS A 78 -10.05 10.68 -6.11
C LYS A 78 -10.91 11.60 -5.23
N ARG A 79 -11.39 12.68 -5.82
CA ARG A 79 -12.14 13.80 -5.22
C ARG A 79 -13.08 13.41 -4.08
N THR A 80 -14.06 12.57 -4.35
CA THR A 80 -15.14 12.26 -3.38
C THR A 80 -14.61 11.64 -2.10
N SER A 81 -13.73 10.65 -2.23
CA SER A 81 -13.13 9.94 -1.10
C SER A 81 -12.21 10.85 -0.27
N VAL A 82 -11.46 11.73 -0.94
CA VAL A 82 -10.51 12.62 -0.26
C VAL A 82 -11.22 13.75 0.46
N ILE A 83 -12.24 14.35 -0.14
CA ILE A 83 -13.08 15.35 0.55
C ILE A 83 -13.76 14.70 1.77
N ALA A 84 -14.33 13.51 1.62
CA ALA A 84 -14.93 12.79 2.72
C ALA A 84 -13.94 12.52 3.85
N LEU A 85 -12.72 12.07 3.53
CA LEU A 85 -11.65 11.84 4.49
C LEU A 85 -11.26 13.11 5.25
N LEU A 86 -11.15 14.24 4.56
CA LEU A 86 -10.81 15.53 5.17
C LEU A 86 -11.92 16.07 6.07
N LEU A 87 -13.20 15.76 5.79
CA LEU A 87 -14.35 16.27 6.53
C LEU A 87 -14.94 15.30 7.56
N TYR A 88 -14.54 14.04 7.53
CA TYR A 88 -15.06 13.00 8.41
C TYR A 88 -14.94 13.36 9.90
N ARG A 89 -13.75 13.77 10.39
CA ARG A 89 -13.56 14.15 11.79
C ARG A 89 -14.33 15.40 12.22
N PRO A 90 -14.34 16.49 11.44
CA PRO A 90 -15.23 17.64 11.71
C PRO A 90 -16.70 17.25 11.85
N VAL A 91 -17.19 16.34 11.00
CA VAL A 91 -18.57 15.84 11.10
C VAL A 91 -18.77 14.98 12.36
N MET A 92 -17.84 14.07 12.66
CA MET A 92 -17.88 13.26 13.88
C MET A 92 -17.92 14.12 15.14
N LYS A 93 -17.20 15.25 15.17
CA LYS A 93 -17.19 16.21 16.26
C LYS A 93 -18.36 17.24 16.22
N LYS A 94 -19.29 17.07 15.29
CA LYS A 94 -20.48 17.95 15.12
C LYS A 94 -20.14 19.42 14.84
N ILE A 95 -18.97 19.70 14.30
CA ILE A 95 -18.54 21.05 13.90
C ILE A 95 -19.09 21.42 12.52
N ILE A 96 -19.25 20.40 11.67
CA ILE A 96 -19.92 20.47 10.37
C ILE A 96 -21.02 19.39 10.40
N THR A 97 -22.19 19.71 9.82
CA THR A 97 -23.28 18.74 9.70
C THR A 97 -23.21 17.98 8.36
N LEU A 98 -23.82 16.80 8.30
CA LEU A 98 -23.95 16.05 7.05
C LEU A 98 -24.73 16.82 5.99
N ASP A 99 -25.77 17.58 6.42
CA ASP A 99 -26.57 18.41 5.52
C ASP A 99 -25.73 19.56 4.93
N GLU A 100 -24.88 20.18 5.74
CA GLU A 100 -23.92 21.19 5.27
C GLU A 100 -22.95 20.59 4.25
N VAL A 101 -22.44 19.40 4.46
CA VAL A 101 -21.57 18.71 3.49
C VAL A 101 -22.32 18.41 2.19
N LYS A 102 -23.57 17.94 2.29
CA LYS A 102 -24.43 17.62 1.16
C LYS A 102 -24.72 18.85 0.29
N THR A 103 -25.02 19.98 0.91
CA THR A 103 -25.28 21.23 0.20
C THR A 103 -24.03 21.88 -0.36
N THR A 104 -22.89 21.73 0.33
CA THR A 104 -21.62 22.31 -0.08
C THR A 104 -20.98 21.52 -1.23
N PHE A 105 -20.99 20.20 -1.17
CA PHE A 105 -20.36 19.32 -2.17
C PHE A 105 -21.39 18.50 -2.94
N ASP A 106 -21.75 17.32 -2.45
CA ASP A 106 -22.75 16.44 -3.04
C ASP A 106 -23.14 15.27 -2.11
N ALA A 107 -24.13 14.51 -2.55
CA ALA A 107 -24.64 13.35 -1.80
C ALA A 107 -23.62 12.20 -1.72
N ASP A 108 -22.72 12.03 -2.69
CA ASP A 108 -21.75 10.93 -2.71
C ASP A 108 -20.67 11.15 -1.63
N VAL A 109 -20.17 12.38 -1.46
CA VAL A 109 -19.29 12.75 -0.33
C VAL A 109 -19.96 12.46 1.01
N THR A 110 -21.21 12.86 1.15
CA THR A 110 -22.00 12.63 2.37
C THR A 110 -22.18 11.15 2.69
N LEU A 111 -22.42 10.35 1.65
CA LEU A 111 -22.56 8.90 1.79
C LEU A 111 -21.28 8.24 2.32
N ILE A 112 -20.11 8.59 1.78
CA ILE A 112 -18.84 8.07 2.28
C ILE A 112 -18.60 8.47 3.73
N ILE A 113 -18.87 9.74 4.10
CA ILE A 113 -18.73 10.18 5.50
C ILE A 113 -19.66 9.38 6.41
N SER A 114 -20.93 9.20 6.05
CA SER A 114 -21.88 8.41 6.83
C SER A 114 -21.41 6.97 7.05
N ARG A 115 -20.85 6.35 6.03
CA ARG A 115 -20.28 4.99 6.11
C ARG A 115 -19.03 4.95 6.99
N LEU A 116 -18.14 5.93 6.88
CA LEU A 116 -16.98 6.06 7.77
C LEU A 116 -17.39 6.20 9.24
N LEU A 117 -18.44 6.99 9.54
CA LEU A 117 -18.98 7.15 10.90
C LEU A 117 -19.51 5.82 11.43
N LYS A 118 -20.34 5.11 10.66
CA LYS A 118 -20.87 3.78 11.05
C LYS A 118 -19.76 2.78 11.32
N THR A 119 -18.72 2.76 10.46
CA THR A 119 -17.59 1.86 10.62
C THR A 119 -16.77 2.19 11.88
N SER A 120 -16.59 3.48 12.17
CA SER A 120 -15.91 3.94 13.39
C SER A 120 -16.64 3.53 14.66
N ASP A 121 -17.98 3.65 14.68
CA ASP A 121 -18.82 3.21 15.80
C ASP A 121 -18.75 1.69 16.01
N LEU A 122 -18.73 0.91 14.92
CA LEU A 122 -18.57 -0.53 14.99
C LEU A 122 -17.23 -0.91 15.61
N TYR A 123 -16.18 -0.21 15.18
CA TYR A 123 -14.82 -0.41 15.70
C TYR A 123 -14.73 -0.15 17.20
N ALA A 124 -15.39 0.90 17.68
CA ALA A 124 -15.41 1.26 19.09
C ALA A 124 -16.14 0.23 19.97
N ARG A 125 -17.13 -0.50 19.41
CA ARG A 125 -17.95 -1.48 20.14
C ARG A 125 -17.35 -2.90 20.17
N ASN A 126 -16.49 -3.25 19.23
CA ASN A 126 -15.90 -4.59 19.12
C ASN A 126 -14.46 -4.60 19.63
N THR A 127 -14.26 -5.26 20.77
CA THR A 127 -12.93 -5.41 21.39
C THR A 127 -12.09 -6.55 20.81
N ALA A 128 -12.71 -7.50 20.10
CA ALA A 128 -12.03 -8.65 19.49
C ALA A 128 -11.81 -8.41 17.98
N VAL A 129 -10.80 -7.61 17.66
CA VAL A 129 -10.43 -7.22 16.28
C VAL A 129 -9.90 -8.40 15.43
N ASP A 130 -9.53 -9.49 16.07
CA ASP A 130 -8.92 -10.68 15.48
C ASP A 130 -9.93 -11.77 15.08
N SER A 131 -11.23 -11.56 15.29
CA SER A 131 -12.24 -12.56 14.94
C SER A 131 -12.60 -12.55 13.44
N GLU A 132 -12.77 -13.75 12.86
CA GLU A 132 -13.24 -13.90 11.47
C GLU A 132 -14.60 -13.22 11.23
N ASN A 133 -15.44 -13.19 12.25
CA ASN A 133 -16.73 -12.49 12.23
C ASN A 133 -16.57 -10.97 12.11
N PHE A 134 -15.52 -10.40 12.69
CA PHE A 134 -15.22 -8.96 12.55
C PHE A 134 -14.87 -8.59 11.11
N HIS A 135 -14.12 -9.44 10.41
CA HIS A 135 -13.83 -9.26 8.98
C HIS A 135 -15.11 -9.29 8.13
N LYS A 136 -16.01 -10.25 8.40
CA LYS A 136 -17.31 -10.33 7.70
C LYS A 136 -18.19 -9.12 7.99
N LEU A 137 -18.21 -8.66 9.24
CA LEU A 137 -18.91 -7.46 9.65
C LEU A 137 -18.37 -6.21 8.97
N LEU A 138 -17.06 -6.00 8.93
CA LEU A 138 -16.45 -4.87 8.22
C LEU A 138 -16.82 -4.86 6.73
N PHE A 139 -16.80 -6.02 6.07
CA PHE A 139 -17.22 -6.11 4.67
C PHE A 139 -18.72 -5.84 4.48
N SER A 140 -19.59 -6.29 5.41
CA SER A 140 -21.02 -6.04 5.32
C SER A 140 -21.41 -4.59 5.61
N PHE A 141 -20.65 -3.89 6.48
CA PHE A 141 -20.88 -2.48 6.79
C PHE A 141 -20.19 -1.53 5.82
N ALA A 142 -19.08 -1.93 5.25
CA ALA A 142 -18.44 -1.18 4.18
C ALA A 142 -19.08 -1.55 2.83
N GLU A 143 -20.35 -1.20 2.63
CA GLU A 143 -21.04 -1.31 1.34
C GLU A 143 -20.31 -0.57 0.20
N ASP A 144 -19.20 0.07 0.51
CA ASP A 144 -18.40 0.86 -0.41
C ASP A 144 -16.91 0.58 -0.17
N VAL A 145 -16.25 0.00 -1.16
CA VAL A 145 -14.82 -0.32 -1.11
C VAL A 145 -13.93 0.90 -0.82
N ARG A 146 -14.38 2.12 -1.18
CA ARG A 146 -13.65 3.36 -0.91
C ARG A 146 -13.45 3.59 0.58
N VAL A 147 -14.40 3.18 1.41
CA VAL A 147 -14.30 3.26 2.87
C VAL A 147 -13.18 2.36 3.40
N ILE A 148 -13.11 1.12 2.91
CA ILE A 148 -12.04 0.19 3.29
C ILE A 148 -10.68 0.73 2.86
N LEU A 149 -10.57 1.28 1.65
CA LEU A 149 -9.35 1.88 1.12
C LEU A 149 -8.88 3.08 1.97
N ILE A 150 -9.81 3.93 2.43
CA ILE A 150 -9.51 5.03 3.36
C ILE A 150 -8.99 4.49 4.70
N MET A 151 -9.59 3.43 5.23
CA MET A 151 -9.14 2.80 6.48
C MET A 151 -7.75 2.20 6.35
N ILE A 152 -7.43 1.54 5.23
CA ILE A 152 -6.10 1.03 4.93
C ILE A 152 -5.09 2.19 4.89
N ALA A 153 -5.41 3.29 4.23
CA ALA A 153 -4.56 4.48 4.18
C ALA A 153 -4.30 5.06 5.58
N ASP A 154 -5.32 5.15 6.44
CA ASP A 154 -5.18 5.65 7.81
C ASP A 154 -4.28 4.73 8.65
N ARG A 155 -4.44 3.42 8.54
CA ARG A 155 -3.61 2.47 9.27
C ARG A 155 -2.16 2.46 8.78
N LEU A 156 -1.93 2.56 7.49
CA LEU A 156 -0.58 2.68 6.94
C LEU A 156 0.09 3.98 7.43
N CYS A 157 -0.63 5.09 7.41
CA CYS A 157 -0.14 6.36 7.97
C CYS A 157 0.28 6.21 9.42
N LEU A 158 -0.57 5.61 10.25
CA LEU A 158 -0.30 5.41 11.68
C LEU A 158 0.89 4.46 11.91
N MET A 159 1.02 3.40 11.11
CA MET A 159 2.16 2.48 11.16
C MET A 159 3.48 3.17 10.80
N ARG A 160 3.49 4.05 9.80
CA ARG A 160 4.66 4.88 9.45
C ARG A 160 5.05 5.83 10.58
N LEU A 161 4.06 6.36 11.31
CA LEU A 161 4.25 7.20 12.49
C LEU A 161 4.56 6.42 13.78
N GLY A 162 4.68 5.11 13.72
CA GLY A 162 4.83 4.25 14.90
C GLY A 162 6.01 4.58 15.82
N LYS A 163 7.06 5.26 15.32
CA LYS A 163 8.16 5.78 16.16
C LYS A 163 7.70 6.87 17.14
N GLN A 164 6.63 7.59 16.83
CA GLN A 164 6.05 8.64 17.68
C GLN A 164 5.13 8.06 18.75
N LEU A 165 4.72 6.80 18.62
CA LEU A 165 3.93 6.12 19.64
C LEU A 165 4.83 5.86 20.86
N LYS A 166 4.48 6.48 21.98
CA LYS A 166 5.30 6.46 23.22
C LYS A 166 5.30 5.09 23.89
N ASN A 167 4.19 4.36 23.79
CA ASN A 167 4.01 3.07 24.44
C ASN A 167 4.30 1.91 23.46
N ASP A 168 5.15 0.98 23.87
CA ASP A 168 5.50 -0.21 23.11
C ASP A 168 4.31 -1.18 22.96
N GLU A 169 3.45 -1.28 23.96
CA GLU A 169 2.21 -2.08 23.87
C GLU A 169 1.24 -1.52 22.85
N ASP A 170 1.09 -0.19 22.75
CA ASP A 170 0.25 0.43 21.71
C ASP A 170 0.78 0.11 20.30
N ARG A 171 2.13 0.11 20.12
CA ARG A 171 2.75 -0.30 18.85
C ARG A 171 2.47 -1.75 18.50
N LYS A 172 2.64 -2.65 19.48
CA LYS A 172 2.41 -4.10 19.29
C LYS A 172 0.93 -4.37 19.00
N ARG A 173 0.02 -3.72 19.74
CA ARG A 173 -1.43 -3.87 19.51
C ARG A 173 -1.82 -3.39 18.11
N LEU A 174 -1.32 -2.24 17.68
CA LEU A 174 -1.54 -1.73 16.33
C LEU A 174 -0.96 -2.69 15.26
N ALA A 175 0.25 -3.20 15.47
CA ALA A 175 0.89 -4.15 14.56
C ALA A 175 0.10 -5.46 14.46
N THR A 176 -0.44 -5.97 15.57
CA THR A 176 -1.29 -7.15 15.60
C THR A 176 -2.57 -6.92 14.81
N GLU A 177 -3.28 -5.81 15.07
CA GLU A 177 -4.47 -5.41 14.33
C GLU A 177 -4.21 -5.32 12.83
N VAL A 178 -3.11 -4.68 12.43
CA VAL A 178 -2.72 -4.53 11.03
C VAL A 178 -2.42 -5.87 10.38
N SER A 179 -1.74 -6.77 11.07
CA SER A 179 -1.41 -8.10 10.55
C SER A 179 -2.65 -8.97 10.30
N TYR A 180 -3.62 -8.92 11.22
CA TYR A 180 -4.81 -9.77 11.15
C TYR A 180 -5.89 -9.22 10.23
N LEU A 181 -6.00 -7.89 10.10
CA LEU A 181 -7.10 -7.25 9.40
C LEU A 181 -6.65 -6.52 8.13
N TYR A 182 -5.80 -5.51 8.27
CA TYR A 182 -5.53 -4.57 7.17
C TYR A 182 -4.59 -5.13 6.10
N ALA A 183 -3.58 -5.91 6.45
CA ALA A 183 -2.70 -6.55 5.47
C ALA A 183 -3.46 -7.60 4.62
N PRO A 184 -4.32 -8.48 5.19
CA PRO A 184 -5.18 -9.35 4.39
C PRO A 184 -6.19 -8.59 3.53
N LEU A 185 -6.77 -7.48 4.01
CA LEU A 185 -7.65 -6.64 3.21
C LEU A 185 -6.93 -6.00 2.03
N ALA A 186 -5.75 -5.43 2.27
CA ALA A 186 -4.89 -4.87 1.21
C ALA A 186 -4.53 -5.94 0.16
N HIS A 187 -4.24 -7.17 0.60
CA HIS A 187 -3.98 -8.29 -0.32
C HIS A 187 -5.20 -8.61 -1.19
N ARG A 188 -6.40 -8.71 -0.60
CA ARG A 188 -7.64 -9.01 -1.34
C ARG A 188 -7.99 -7.93 -2.36
N LEU A 189 -7.67 -6.67 -2.05
CA LEU A 189 -7.90 -5.52 -2.93
C LEU A 189 -6.77 -5.28 -3.94
N GLY A 190 -5.76 -6.15 -4.01
CA GLY A 190 -4.66 -6.04 -4.96
C GLY A 190 -3.57 -5.02 -4.59
N LEU A 191 -3.64 -4.40 -3.41
CA LEU A 191 -2.68 -3.41 -2.93
C LEU A 191 -1.41 -4.07 -2.39
N TYR A 192 -0.69 -4.80 -3.24
CA TYR A 192 0.43 -5.67 -2.82
C TYR A 192 1.61 -4.90 -2.22
N THR A 193 1.89 -3.70 -2.69
CA THR A 193 2.96 -2.85 -2.14
C THR A 193 2.62 -2.42 -0.72
N ILE A 194 1.41 -1.91 -0.52
CA ILE A 194 0.90 -1.51 0.80
C ILE A 194 0.82 -2.71 1.74
N LYS A 195 0.32 -3.84 1.27
CA LYS A 195 0.29 -5.11 2.03
C LYS A 195 1.68 -5.48 2.53
N SER A 196 2.69 -5.45 1.67
CA SER A 196 4.06 -5.81 2.04
C SER A 196 4.66 -4.83 3.06
N GLU A 197 4.39 -3.53 2.93
CA GLU A 197 4.85 -2.53 3.89
C GLU A 197 4.15 -2.68 5.25
N LEU A 198 2.83 -2.92 5.26
CA LEU A 198 2.09 -3.18 6.49
C LEU A 198 2.64 -4.41 7.24
N GLU A 199 2.95 -5.49 6.53
CA GLU A 199 3.54 -6.70 7.11
C GLU A 199 4.96 -6.46 7.64
N ASP A 200 5.80 -5.74 6.91
CA ASP A 200 7.18 -5.42 7.33
C ASP A 200 7.18 -4.51 8.56
N LEU A 201 6.31 -3.50 8.61
CA LEU A 201 6.15 -2.64 9.78
C LEU A 201 5.57 -3.40 10.98
N SER A 202 4.64 -4.33 10.74
CA SER A 202 4.10 -5.18 11.80
C SER A 202 5.18 -6.06 12.42
N LEU A 203 6.00 -6.72 11.61
CA LEU A 203 7.14 -7.51 12.08
C LEU A 203 8.13 -6.64 12.87
N LYS A 204 8.41 -5.42 12.38
CA LYS A 204 9.29 -4.47 13.05
C LYS A 204 8.84 -4.10 14.47
N TYR A 205 7.53 -4.06 14.71
CA TYR A 205 6.97 -3.70 16.02
C TYR A 205 6.68 -4.91 16.91
N THR A 206 6.49 -6.11 16.35
CA THR A 206 6.25 -7.33 17.10
C THR A 206 7.51 -8.14 17.39
N ASP A 207 8.47 -8.16 16.44
CA ASP A 207 9.74 -8.89 16.56
C ASP A 207 10.88 -8.07 15.95
N ARG A 208 11.28 -7.06 16.68
CA ARG A 208 12.32 -6.11 16.26
C ARG A 208 13.67 -6.78 15.99
N LYS A 209 14.04 -7.79 16.78
CA LYS A 209 15.32 -8.50 16.64
C LYS A 209 15.36 -9.24 15.29
N GLN A 210 14.31 -9.96 14.98
CA GLN A 210 14.20 -10.71 13.73
C GLN A 210 14.12 -9.78 12.51
N TYR A 211 13.38 -8.67 12.62
CA TYR A 211 13.33 -7.64 11.58
C TYR A 211 14.72 -7.07 11.29
N ASP A 212 15.44 -6.62 12.32
CA ASP A 212 16.76 -6.01 12.17
C ASP A 212 17.79 -7.03 11.67
N PHE A 213 17.73 -8.29 12.10
CA PHE A 213 18.58 -9.39 11.59
C PHE A 213 18.42 -9.57 10.08
N ILE A 214 17.17 -9.74 9.59
CA ILE A 214 16.92 -9.93 8.16
C ILE A 214 17.32 -8.68 7.37
N LYS A 215 17.01 -7.49 7.88
CA LYS A 215 17.40 -6.23 7.24
C LYS A 215 18.90 -6.09 7.12
N GLN A 216 19.66 -6.44 8.15
CA GLN A 216 21.13 -6.43 8.15
C GLN A 216 21.65 -7.41 7.09
N LYS A 217 21.17 -8.65 7.09
CA LYS A 217 21.56 -9.68 6.10
C LYS A 217 21.26 -9.24 4.66
N LEU A 218 20.12 -8.62 4.41
CA LEU A 218 19.79 -8.06 3.09
C LEU A 218 20.76 -6.93 2.68
N ASN A 219 21.18 -6.09 3.61
CA ASN A 219 22.15 -5.03 3.34
C ASN A 219 23.55 -5.60 3.05
N GLU A 220 24.02 -6.55 3.85
CA GLU A 220 25.31 -7.21 3.68
C GLU A 220 25.42 -7.93 2.34
N THR A 221 24.37 -8.58 1.90
CA THR A 221 24.32 -9.35 0.64
C THR A 221 23.89 -8.51 -0.57
N LYS A 222 23.61 -7.23 -0.41
CA LYS A 222 23.06 -6.39 -1.49
C LYS A 222 23.94 -6.38 -2.73
N ARG A 223 25.25 -6.14 -2.56
CA ARG A 223 26.18 -6.02 -3.68
C ARG A 223 26.28 -7.32 -4.49
N SER A 224 26.40 -8.47 -3.82
CA SER A 224 26.45 -9.78 -4.48
C SER A 224 25.13 -10.13 -5.16
N ARG A 225 24.02 -9.78 -4.54
CA ARG A 225 22.68 -9.98 -5.12
C ARG A 225 22.45 -9.10 -6.36
N ASP A 226 22.84 -7.83 -6.30
CA ASP A 226 22.74 -6.92 -7.45
C ASP A 226 23.61 -7.41 -8.63
N ALA A 227 24.83 -7.91 -8.35
CA ALA A 227 25.69 -8.50 -9.35
C ALA A 227 25.08 -9.76 -10.00
N TYR A 228 24.49 -10.65 -9.18
CA TYR A 228 23.80 -11.84 -9.69
C TYR A 228 22.58 -11.47 -10.54
N ILE A 229 21.77 -10.48 -10.10
CA ILE A 229 20.64 -9.98 -10.88
C ILE A 229 21.10 -9.45 -12.24
N ALA A 230 22.18 -8.68 -12.28
CA ALA A 230 22.75 -8.15 -13.52
C ALA A 230 23.22 -9.29 -14.45
N GLU A 231 23.91 -10.30 -13.92
CA GLU A 231 24.34 -11.49 -14.67
C GLU A 231 23.15 -12.22 -15.29
N PHE A 232 22.06 -12.38 -14.55
CA PHE A 232 20.85 -13.05 -15.02
C PHE A 232 20.09 -12.22 -16.06
N ILE A 233 19.96 -10.91 -15.86
CA ILE A 233 19.14 -10.02 -16.70
C ILE A 233 19.83 -9.72 -18.05
N THR A 234 21.15 -9.55 -18.08
CA THR A 234 21.87 -9.07 -19.27
C THR A 234 21.58 -9.90 -20.53
N PRO A 235 21.69 -11.23 -20.54
CA PRO A 235 21.39 -12.03 -21.73
C PRO A 235 19.90 -12.02 -22.09
N ILE A 236 19.00 -11.95 -21.11
CA ILE A 236 17.54 -11.84 -21.35
C ILE A 236 17.25 -10.52 -22.08
N LYS A 237 17.83 -9.42 -21.60
CA LYS A 237 17.64 -8.10 -22.18
C LYS A 237 18.03 -8.09 -23.67
N SER A 238 19.20 -8.64 -24.02
CA SER A 238 19.65 -8.74 -25.43
C SER A 238 18.65 -9.52 -26.28
N LYS A 239 18.12 -10.65 -25.78
CA LYS A 239 17.17 -11.46 -26.53
C LYS A 239 15.81 -10.79 -26.73
N LEU A 240 15.32 -10.06 -25.73
CA LEU A 240 14.10 -9.30 -25.85
C LEU A 240 14.25 -8.10 -26.81
N GLU A 241 15.41 -7.44 -26.81
CA GLU A 241 15.75 -6.38 -27.77
C GLU A 241 15.84 -6.92 -29.20
N GLU A 242 16.49 -8.06 -29.41
CA GLU A 242 16.56 -8.77 -30.71
C GLU A 242 15.13 -9.14 -31.21
N ALA A 243 14.24 -9.48 -30.34
CA ALA A 243 12.83 -9.78 -30.66
C ALA A 243 11.99 -8.52 -30.94
N GLY A 244 12.56 -7.31 -30.82
CA GLY A 244 11.88 -6.03 -31.07
C GLY A 244 10.87 -5.64 -30.00
N LEU A 245 10.93 -6.23 -28.82
CA LEU A 245 10.02 -5.93 -27.72
C LEU A 245 10.46 -4.65 -26.98
N GLN A 246 9.49 -3.86 -26.56
CA GLN A 246 9.69 -2.71 -25.66
C GLN A 246 9.38 -3.13 -24.23
N PHE A 247 10.30 -2.93 -23.30
CA PHE A 247 10.16 -3.45 -21.94
C PHE A 247 11.02 -2.72 -20.91
N ASP A 248 10.62 -2.86 -19.64
CA ASP A 248 11.45 -2.60 -18.48
C ASP A 248 11.75 -3.91 -17.75
N ILE A 249 12.99 -4.09 -17.27
CA ILE A 249 13.34 -5.21 -16.38
C ILE A 249 13.80 -4.67 -15.04
N LYS A 250 13.23 -5.20 -13.95
CA LYS A 250 13.56 -4.82 -12.59
C LYS A 250 13.75 -6.03 -11.68
N GLY A 251 14.83 -6.03 -10.89
CA GLY A 251 14.95 -6.92 -9.75
C GLY A 251 14.12 -6.41 -8.58
N ARG A 252 13.29 -7.25 -7.97
CA ARG A 252 12.48 -6.95 -6.80
C ARG A 252 12.88 -7.84 -5.63
N THR A 253 13.48 -7.27 -4.60
CA THR A 253 13.73 -7.99 -3.33
C THR A 253 12.40 -8.29 -2.63
N LYS A 254 12.27 -9.48 -2.08
CA LYS A 254 11.09 -9.87 -1.29
C LYS A 254 11.04 -9.08 0.02
N SER A 255 9.84 -8.88 0.56
CA SER A 255 9.65 -8.20 1.83
C SER A 255 10.30 -8.97 2.99
N ILE A 256 10.72 -8.26 4.02
CA ILE A 256 11.36 -8.83 5.22
C ILE A 256 10.44 -9.86 5.87
N HIS A 257 9.13 -9.54 5.94
CA HIS A 257 8.12 -10.46 6.46
C HIS A 257 8.02 -11.75 5.63
N SER A 258 8.06 -11.67 4.29
CA SER A 258 8.04 -12.86 3.42
C SER A 258 9.26 -13.73 3.61
N ILE A 259 10.45 -13.11 3.79
CA ILE A 259 11.70 -13.82 4.10
C ILE A 259 11.59 -14.49 5.48
N ASN A 260 11.10 -13.77 6.50
CA ASN A 260 10.90 -14.31 7.84
C ASN A 260 9.98 -15.55 7.84
N ASN A 261 8.88 -15.49 7.09
CA ASN A 261 7.96 -16.63 6.97
C ASN A 261 8.63 -17.84 6.33
N LYS A 262 9.54 -17.67 5.38
CA LYS A 262 10.31 -18.76 4.78
C LYS A 262 11.31 -19.36 5.75
N LEU A 263 12.08 -18.51 6.46
CA LEU A 263 13.00 -18.97 7.50
C LEU A 263 12.27 -19.84 8.53
N LYS A 264 11.10 -19.41 8.99
CA LYS A 264 10.29 -20.15 9.97
C LYS A 264 9.71 -21.46 9.40
N LYS A 265 9.15 -21.42 8.16
CA LYS A 265 8.50 -22.60 7.57
C LYS A 265 9.48 -23.69 7.14
N GLN A 266 10.63 -23.29 6.61
CA GLN A 266 11.62 -24.21 6.07
C GLN A 266 12.70 -24.59 7.08
N ASN A 267 12.77 -23.87 8.21
CA ASN A 267 13.78 -24.02 9.26
C ASN A 267 15.21 -24.04 8.69
N ILE A 268 15.49 -23.12 7.77
CA ILE A 268 16.78 -22.96 7.10
C ILE A 268 17.45 -21.66 7.51
N PRO A 269 18.78 -21.55 7.46
CA PRO A 269 19.49 -20.30 7.63
C PRO A 269 19.20 -19.34 6.48
N PHE A 270 19.46 -18.03 6.71
CA PHE A 270 19.22 -16.99 5.71
C PHE A 270 19.99 -17.24 4.40
N GLU A 271 21.21 -17.76 4.49
CA GLU A 271 22.10 -18.04 3.38
C GLU A 271 21.56 -19.11 2.42
N ASP A 272 20.66 -19.97 2.90
CA ASP A 272 20.06 -21.06 2.11
C ASP A 272 18.76 -20.63 1.41
N ILE A 273 18.32 -19.38 1.57
CA ILE A 273 17.17 -18.86 0.84
C ILE A 273 17.57 -18.50 -0.59
N TYR A 274 17.15 -19.28 -1.55
CA TYR A 274 17.49 -19.06 -2.97
C TYR A 274 16.63 -18.00 -3.65
N ASP A 275 15.40 -17.74 -3.20
CA ASP A 275 14.45 -16.84 -3.84
C ASP A 275 14.24 -15.53 -3.04
N LEU A 276 15.36 -14.86 -2.68
CA LEU A 276 15.34 -13.56 -1.99
C LEU A 276 14.79 -12.43 -2.87
N PHE A 277 14.76 -12.61 -4.17
CA PHE A 277 14.27 -11.63 -5.14
C PHE A 277 13.47 -12.32 -6.25
N ALA A 278 12.74 -11.53 -6.99
CA ALA A 278 12.12 -11.90 -8.26
C ALA A 278 12.54 -10.91 -9.33
N ILE A 279 12.59 -11.36 -10.57
CA ILE A 279 12.77 -10.49 -11.73
C ILE A 279 11.40 -10.16 -12.28
N ARG A 280 11.14 -8.88 -12.52
CA ARG A 280 9.92 -8.43 -13.16
C ARG A 280 10.23 -7.87 -14.53
N ILE A 281 9.56 -8.38 -15.56
CA ILE A 281 9.59 -7.90 -16.93
C ILE A 281 8.25 -7.25 -17.22
N ILE A 282 8.29 -5.97 -17.55
CA ILE A 282 7.11 -5.15 -17.82
C ILE A 282 7.15 -4.74 -19.28
N LEU A 283 6.23 -5.27 -20.08
CA LEU A 283 6.15 -5.00 -21.51
C LEU A 283 5.34 -3.71 -21.78
N ASP A 284 5.85 -2.90 -22.70
CA ASP A 284 5.13 -1.77 -23.27
C ASP A 284 4.57 -2.18 -24.62
N THR A 285 3.34 -2.71 -24.60
CA THR A 285 2.70 -3.32 -25.76
C THR A 285 1.21 -2.95 -25.83
N PRO A 286 0.63 -2.83 -27.05
CA PRO A 286 -0.80 -2.58 -27.20
C PRO A 286 -1.64 -3.72 -26.62
N TYR A 287 -2.86 -3.38 -26.16
CA TYR A 287 -3.78 -4.30 -25.50
C TYR A 287 -4.01 -5.61 -26.29
N GLU A 288 -4.15 -5.50 -27.61
CA GLU A 288 -4.42 -6.64 -28.50
C GLU A 288 -3.25 -7.63 -28.56
N LYS A 289 -2.03 -7.20 -28.22
CA LYS A 289 -0.83 -8.02 -28.23
C LYS A 289 -0.36 -8.43 -26.84
N GLU A 290 -0.95 -7.93 -25.78
CA GLU A 290 -0.50 -8.17 -24.41
C GLU A 290 -0.26 -9.65 -24.12
N ARG A 291 -1.23 -10.49 -24.47
CA ARG A 291 -1.15 -11.92 -24.22
C ARG A 291 -0.06 -12.59 -25.05
N SER A 292 -0.02 -12.33 -26.36
CA SER A 292 0.97 -12.93 -27.28
C SER A 292 2.37 -12.54 -26.89
N ASP A 293 2.61 -11.27 -26.56
CA ASP A 293 3.95 -10.77 -26.23
C ASP A 293 4.43 -11.31 -24.88
N CYS A 294 3.54 -11.45 -23.89
CA CYS A 294 3.90 -12.12 -22.63
C CYS A 294 4.31 -13.58 -22.83
N TRP A 295 3.59 -14.33 -23.69
CA TRP A 295 3.96 -15.70 -24.02
C TRP A 295 5.23 -15.78 -24.88
N GLN A 296 5.51 -14.80 -25.72
CA GLN A 296 6.77 -14.69 -26.46
C GLN A 296 7.95 -14.53 -25.48
N VAL A 297 7.82 -13.66 -24.48
CA VAL A 297 8.83 -13.52 -23.42
C VAL A 297 9.02 -14.82 -22.64
N TYR A 298 7.95 -15.52 -22.33
CA TYR A 298 8.02 -16.85 -21.70
C TYR A 298 8.87 -17.82 -22.55
N SER A 299 8.60 -17.90 -23.86
CA SER A 299 9.36 -18.75 -24.78
C SER A 299 10.84 -18.40 -24.81
N ILE A 300 11.16 -17.11 -24.95
CA ILE A 300 12.55 -16.62 -24.97
C ILE A 300 13.30 -17.01 -23.69
N ILE A 301 12.69 -16.85 -22.53
CA ILE A 301 13.34 -17.16 -21.25
C ILE A 301 13.52 -18.67 -21.08
N THR A 302 12.53 -19.46 -21.46
CA THR A 302 12.61 -20.93 -21.31
C THR A 302 13.51 -21.61 -22.34
N ASP A 303 13.81 -20.94 -23.45
CA ASP A 303 14.86 -21.36 -24.37
C ASP A 303 16.27 -21.15 -23.79
N MET A 304 16.41 -20.14 -22.91
CA MET A 304 17.70 -19.80 -22.29
C MET A 304 17.94 -20.54 -20.98
N TYR A 305 16.89 -20.75 -20.18
CA TYR A 305 16.96 -21.30 -18.83
C TYR A 305 15.89 -22.37 -18.62
N GLN A 306 16.28 -23.47 -18.00
CA GLN A 306 15.37 -24.59 -17.75
C GLN A 306 14.24 -24.19 -16.78
N PRO A 307 12.97 -24.28 -17.17
CA PRO A 307 11.84 -23.94 -16.30
C PRO A 307 11.52 -25.06 -15.31
N ASN A 308 10.93 -24.68 -14.15
CA ASN A 308 10.28 -25.59 -13.24
C ASN A 308 8.75 -25.58 -13.48
N PRO A 309 8.20 -26.59 -14.18
CA PRO A 309 6.79 -26.56 -14.58
C PRO A 309 5.83 -26.59 -13.38
N LYS A 310 6.23 -27.14 -12.24
CA LYS A 310 5.41 -27.20 -11.02
C LYS A 310 5.20 -25.82 -10.36
N ARG A 311 6.03 -24.83 -10.70
CA ARG A 311 5.97 -23.47 -10.14
C ARG A 311 5.43 -22.43 -11.11
N MET A 312 5.01 -22.86 -12.29
CA MET A 312 4.36 -21.95 -13.25
C MET A 312 2.98 -21.52 -12.77
N LYS A 313 2.64 -20.24 -12.97
CA LYS A 313 1.32 -19.68 -12.69
C LYS A 313 0.90 -18.77 -13.83
N ASP A 314 -0.17 -19.14 -14.50
CA ASP A 314 -0.77 -18.40 -15.60
C ASP A 314 -1.99 -17.62 -15.10
N TRP A 315 -1.76 -16.38 -14.71
CA TRP A 315 -2.82 -15.44 -14.37
C TRP A 315 -3.12 -14.43 -15.47
N ILE A 316 -2.60 -14.66 -16.68
CA ILE A 316 -3.01 -13.92 -17.88
C ILE A 316 -4.20 -14.61 -18.53
N SER A 317 -4.14 -15.94 -18.66
CA SER A 317 -5.25 -16.71 -19.23
C SER A 317 -6.44 -16.78 -18.27
N ILE A 318 -6.18 -16.88 -16.97
CA ILE A 318 -7.20 -16.91 -15.91
C ILE A 318 -6.78 -15.92 -14.82
N PRO A 319 -7.20 -14.66 -14.91
CA PRO A 319 -6.90 -13.64 -13.90
C PRO A 319 -7.40 -14.05 -12.51
N LYS A 320 -6.74 -13.58 -11.46
CA LYS A 320 -7.23 -13.76 -10.10
C LYS A 320 -8.55 -13.02 -9.89
N THR A 321 -9.30 -13.40 -8.87
CA THR A 321 -10.60 -12.78 -8.52
C THR A 321 -10.53 -11.28 -8.24
N ASN A 322 -9.34 -10.77 -7.89
CA ASN A 322 -9.08 -9.34 -7.71
C ASN A 322 -8.55 -8.63 -8.97
N GLY A 323 -8.62 -9.27 -10.13
CA GLY A 323 -8.18 -8.70 -11.41
C GLY A 323 -6.66 -8.76 -11.65
N TYR A 324 -5.88 -9.39 -10.76
CA TYR A 324 -4.44 -9.52 -10.95
C TYR A 324 -4.09 -10.41 -12.15
N GLU A 325 -3.29 -9.89 -13.07
CA GLU A 325 -2.81 -10.55 -14.28
C GLU A 325 -1.28 -10.59 -14.30
N SER A 326 -0.68 -11.73 -14.54
CA SER A 326 0.78 -11.92 -14.73
C SER A 326 1.10 -13.38 -15.07
N LEU A 327 2.15 -13.65 -15.85
CA LEU A 327 2.81 -14.96 -15.89
C LEU A 327 3.91 -15.02 -14.84
N HIS A 328 3.89 -16.06 -14.00
CA HIS A 328 5.00 -16.35 -13.09
C HIS A 328 5.65 -17.64 -13.49
N ILE A 329 6.94 -17.60 -13.74
CA ILE A 329 7.76 -18.76 -14.02
C ILE A 329 8.92 -18.82 -13.04
N THR A 330 9.43 -20.00 -12.78
CA THR A 330 10.67 -20.21 -12.03
C THR A 330 11.63 -20.97 -12.91
N VAL A 331 12.82 -20.41 -13.13
CA VAL A 331 13.84 -20.99 -14.02
C VAL A 331 15.15 -21.20 -13.29
N MET A 332 15.96 -22.15 -13.76
CA MET A 332 17.32 -22.37 -13.28
C MET A 332 18.25 -21.35 -13.92
N GLY A 333 18.61 -20.33 -13.13
CA GLY A 333 19.55 -19.28 -13.55
C GLY A 333 21.01 -19.65 -13.35
N PRO A 334 21.93 -18.67 -13.48
CA PRO A 334 23.35 -18.85 -13.22
C PRO A 334 23.62 -19.47 -11.84
N GLN A 335 24.74 -20.15 -11.68
CA GLN A 335 25.17 -20.79 -10.44
C GLN A 335 24.14 -21.82 -9.88
N ASN A 336 23.32 -22.40 -10.76
CA ASN A 336 22.28 -23.38 -10.40
C ASN A 336 21.29 -22.88 -9.33
N LYS A 337 20.90 -21.60 -9.41
CA LYS A 337 19.93 -20.99 -8.50
C LYS A 337 18.58 -20.80 -9.19
N TRP A 338 17.51 -21.17 -8.50
CA TRP A 338 16.15 -20.90 -8.99
C TRP A 338 15.82 -19.42 -8.91
N VAL A 339 15.34 -18.85 -10.01
CA VAL A 339 14.94 -17.45 -10.12
C VAL A 339 13.47 -17.39 -10.53
N GLU A 340 12.66 -16.66 -9.76
CA GLU A 340 11.28 -16.33 -10.14
C GLU A 340 11.28 -15.15 -11.10
N VAL A 341 10.60 -15.31 -12.24
CA VAL A 341 10.38 -14.26 -13.23
C VAL A 341 8.88 -13.99 -13.35
N GLN A 342 8.50 -12.74 -13.22
CA GLN A 342 7.15 -12.25 -13.37
C GLN A 342 7.06 -11.45 -14.67
N ILE A 343 6.19 -11.89 -15.59
CA ILE A 343 6.01 -11.28 -16.90
C ILE A 343 4.62 -10.65 -16.94
N ARG A 344 4.53 -9.37 -17.28
CA ARG A 344 3.28 -8.61 -17.39
C ARG A 344 3.45 -7.40 -18.28
N THR A 345 2.36 -6.74 -18.62
CA THR A 345 2.38 -5.45 -19.34
C THR A 345 2.27 -4.27 -18.37
N ARG A 346 2.45 -3.03 -18.87
CA ARG A 346 2.28 -1.83 -18.05
C ARG A 346 0.90 -1.76 -17.42
N ARG A 347 -0.15 -2.01 -18.21
CA ARG A 347 -1.53 -2.05 -17.71
C ARG A 347 -1.72 -3.07 -16.57
N MET A 348 -1.12 -4.24 -16.70
CA MET A 348 -1.20 -5.29 -15.67
C MET A 348 -0.36 -4.96 -14.41
N ASP A 349 0.64 -4.09 -14.53
CA ASP A 349 1.49 -3.66 -13.40
C ASP A 349 0.87 -2.48 -12.63
N GLU A 350 0.05 -1.65 -13.28
CA GLU A 350 -0.75 -0.57 -12.68
C GLU A 350 -1.88 -1.12 -11.79
#